data_240449ce2556a5bcc108f1aaac7a15ee
#
_entry.id   240449ce2556a5bcc108f1aaac7a15ee
#
_cell.length_a   1.000
_cell.length_b   1.000
_cell.length_c   1.000
_cell.angle_alpha   90.00
_cell.angle_beta   90.00
_cell.angle_gamma   90.00
#
_symmetry.space_group_name_H-M   'P 1'
#
loop_
_entity.id
_entity.type
_entity.pdbx_description
1 polymer ?
#
loop_
_entity_poly.entity_id
_entity_poly.type
_entity_poly.pdbx_seq_one_letter_code
_entity_poly.pdbx_strand_id
1 'polypeptide(L)'
;MYSLTVYNEPEPGAWPNKTVGLLYDQDMPLTAGRFSCMLGPVRPAGYDGPFIELSDDAHGILTRDYHRDPSAGRRVDWDIEVIDHAGLPAAPDNSDGSVAAALRAALRGARDTLAIAPLVLQERTPAELADGQSLSHNVLAPPYRTGGATYGYSMQDAVYCLGAFALEPDEALVINLTHPACRFWNFTLWNQFMSAVETEYSRSGINCGSAIPNSDGSTTIVIARQLLEHPNALSTKDHAEGLMAFRWFFAADMPEHPSTTVLSVDQAPRTVS
;
A
#
# COMPACT_ATOMS: atom_id res chain seq x y z
N MET A 1 9.61 -10.15 4.05
CA MET A 1 10.16 -8.77 4.18
C MET A 1 9.33 -8.03 5.21
N TYR A 2 9.94 -7.28 6.10
CA TYR A 2 9.23 -6.44 7.07
C TYR A 2 9.86 -5.05 7.13
N SER A 3 9.12 -4.08 7.63
CA SER A 3 9.59 -2.70 7.76
C SER A 3 8.91 -1.98 8.92
N LEU A 4 9.60 -0.98 9.43
CA LEU A 4 9.11 0.01 10.38
C LEU A 4 9.29 1.38 9.77
N THR A 5 8.22 2.15 9.68
CA THR A 5 8.22 3.50 9.11
C THR A 5 7.66 4.49 10.13
N VAL A 6 8.37 5.58 10.33
CA VAL A 6 7.88 6.72 11.11
C VAL A 6 7.40 7.79 10.16
N TYR A 7 6.21 8.28 10.39
CA TYR A 7 5.57 9.35 9.62
C TYR A 7 5.35 10.57 10.49
N ASN A 8 5.30 11.73 9.84
CA ASN A 8 4.88 12.95 10.49
C ASN A 8 3.35 13.08 10.53
N GLU A 9 2.89 14.04 11.31
CA GLU A 9 1.51 14.54 11.30
C GLU A 9 1.58 16.06 11.19
N PRO A 10 1.37 16.63 9.98
CA PRO A 10 1.52 18.08 9.77
C PRO A 10 0.53 18.90 10.57
N GLU A 11 -0.65 18.37 10.84
CA GLU A 11 -1.68 18.91 11.72
C GLU A 11 -2.47 17.75 12.34
N PRO A 12 -3.02 17.90 13.56
CA PRO A 12 -3.73 16.82 14.25
C PRO A 12 -4.81 16.17 13.39
N GLY A 13 -4.65 14.87 13.12
CA GLY A 13 -5.53 14.06 12.29
C GLY A 13 -5.28 14.14 10.78
N ALA A 14 -4.38 14.99 10.30
CA ALA A 14 -4.04 15.06 8.89
C ALA A 14 -3.23 13.82 8.43
N TRP A 15 -3.38 13.46 7.19
CA TRP A 15 -2.54 12.44 6.59
C TRP A 15 -1.08 12.89 6.55
N PRO A 16 -0.14 11.95 6.74
CA PRO A 16 1.28 12.28 6.66
C PRO A 16 1.66 12.75 5.25
N ASN A 17 2.57 13.69 5.21
CA ASN A 17 3.17 14.20 3.97
C ASN A 17 4.68 14.01 3.92
N LYS A 18 5.26 13.38 4.96
CA LYS A 18 6.70 13.14 5.09
C LYS A 18 6.96 11.82 5.81
N THR A 19 7.88 11.04 5.31
CA THR A 19 8.51 9.95 6.05
C THR A 19 9.64 10.54 6.90
N VAL A 20 9.57 10.38 8.21
CA VAL A 20 10.60 10.82 9.15
C VAL A 20 11.78 9.85 9.14
N GLY A 21 11.47 8.55 9.14
CA GLY A 21 12.49 7.51 9.09
C GLY A 21 11.91 6.15 8.73
N LEU A 22 12.78 5.26 8.27
CA LEU A 22 12.39 3.97 7.75
C LEU A 22 13.51 2.96 7.98
N LEU A 23 13.15 1.79 8.48
CA LEU A 23 14.02 0.62 8.57
C LEU A 23 13.34 -0.58 7.91
N TYR A 24 14.11 -1.33 7.17
CA TYR A 24 13.70 -2.61 6.59
C TYR A 24 14.36 -3.78 7.34
N ASP A 25 13.92 -4.98 7.03
CA ASP A 25 14.48 -6.23 7.56
C ASP A 25 16.01 -6.34 7.36
N GLN A 26 16.55 -5.77 6.28
CA GLN A 26 18.01 -5.71 6.04
C GLN A 26 18.74 -4.77 7.00
N ASP A 27 18.05 -3.74 7.51
CA ASP A 27 18.60 -2.77 8.47
C ASP A 27 18.45 -3.26 9.92
N MET A 28 17.63 -4.28 10.14
CA MET A 28 17.31 -4.89 11.42
C MET A 28 17.67 -6.38 11.43
N PRO A 29 18.96 -6.73 11.47
CA PRO A 29 19.40 -8.11 11.38
C PRO A 29 18.89 -8.95 12.54
N LEU A 30 18.44 -10.16 12.23
CA LEU A 30 17.95 -11.10 13.22
C LEU A 30 19.10 -11.75 14.00
N THR A 31 19.02 -11.69 15.33
CA THR A 31 19.86 -12.46 16.24
C THR A 31 18.96 -13.41 17.04
N ALA A 32 19.15 -14.71 16.87
CA ALA A 32 18.31 -15.75 17.48
C ALA A 32 16.80 -15.56 17.19
N GLY A 33 16.47 -15.11 15.98
CA GLY A 33 15.08 -14.87 15.56
C GLY A 33 14.44 -13.58 16.09
N ARG A 34 15.23 -12.71 16.72
CA ARG A 34 14.79 -11.41 17.25
C ARG A 34 15.61 -10.28 16.66
N PHE A 35 15.02 -9.10 16.58
CA PHE A 35 15.72 -7.86 16.28
C PHE A 35 15.28 -6.79 17.30
N SER A 36 16.04 -5.73 17.37
CA SER A 36 15.66 -4.51 18.10
C SER A 36 16.10 -3.28 17.31
N CYS A 37 15.37 -2.21 17.43
CA CYS A 37 15.75 -0.88 16.96
C CYS A 37 15.34 0.15 17.99
N MET A 38 15.97 1.30 17.96
CA MET A 38 15.60 2.43 18.81
C MET A 38 15.11 3.60 17.97
N LEU A 39 14.18 4.35 18.55
CA LEU A 39 13.67 5.59 17.99
C LEU A 39 13.79 6.66 19.05
N GLY A 40 14.23 7.85 18.68
CA GLY A 40 14.38 8.96 19.63
C GLY A 40 14.93 10.22 18.96
N PRO A 41 14.86 11.39 19.62
CA PRO A 41 15.36 12.64 19.05
C PRO A 41 16.90 12.65 18.90
N VAL A 42 17.58 11.84 19.70
CA VAL A 42 19.05 11.71 19.66
C VAL A 42 19.43 10.26 19.90
N ARG A 43 20.38 9.76 19.13
CA ARG A 43 20.93 8.41 19.32
C ARG A 43 21.64 8.32 20.68
N PRO A 44 21.26 7.35 21.52
CA PRO A 44 21.92 7.17 22.81
C PRO A 44 23.43 6.89 22.66
N ALA A 45 24.24 7.45 23.55
CA ALA A 45 25.69 7.22 23.56
C ALA A 45 25.99 5.71 23.75
N GLY A 46 26.82 5.16 22.88
CA GLY A 46 27.21 3.73 22.91
C GLY A 46 26.17 2.77 22.32
N TYR A 47 25.08 3.27 21.73
CA TYR A 47 24.14 2.44 20.98
C TYR A 47 24.52 2.39 19.50
N ASP A 48 24.97 1.24 19.02
CA ASP A 48 25.39 1.01 17.63
C ASP A 48 24.32 0.27 16.78
N GLY A 49 23.17 -0.05 17.39
CA GLY A 49 22.07 -0.74 16.70
C GLY A 49 21.28 0.14 15.72
N PRO A 50 20.30 -0.44 15.02
CA PRO A 50 19.39 0.30 14.15
C PRO A 50 18.68 1.42 14.89
N PHE A 51 18.66 2.62 14.33
CA PHE A 51 18.12 3.81 14.97
C PHE A 51 17.41 4.71 13.96
N ILE A 52 16.23 5.21 14.35
CA ILE A 52 15.54 6.31 13.66
C ILE A 52 15.60 7.55 14.53
N GLU A 53 16.18 8.60 14.00
CA GLU A 53 16.13 9.93 14.62
C GLU A 53 14.75 10.54 14.38
N LEU A 54 14.06 10.90 15.45
CA LEU A 54 12.74 11.50 15.41
C LEU A 54 12.84 13.01 15.31
N SER A 55 12.22 13.58 14.29
CA SER A 55 11.98 15.03 14.20
C SER A 55 10.82 15.44 15.10
N ASP A 56 10.71 16.75 15.39
CA ASP A 56 9.67 17.29 16.26
C ASP A 56 8.25 17.04 15.73
N ASP A 57 8.10 16.84 14.43
CA ASP A 57 6.84 16.52 13.75
C ASP A 57 6.57 15.02 13.60
N ALA A 58 7.44 14.16 14.16
CA ALA A 58 7.23 12.71 14.16
C ALA A 58 6.00 12.36 15.00
N HIS A 59 5.08 11.57 14.43
CA HIS A 59 3.81 11.29 15.10
C HIS A 59 3.46 9.82 15.16
N GLY A 60 3.55 9.11 14.03
CA GLY A 60 3.03 7.75 13.92
C GLY A 60 4.07 6.73 13.45
N ILE A 61 3.98 5.52 14.00
CA ILE A 61 4.76 4.36 13.56
C ILE A 61 3.82 3.42 12.82
N LEU A 62 4.24 3.00 11.63
CA LEU A 62 3.55 1.96 10.87
C LEU A 62 4.52 0.81 10.61
N THR A 63 4.19 -0.36 11.14
CA THR A 63 4.91 -1.60 10.84
C THR A 63 4.23 -2.34 9.69
N ARG A 64 5.02 -2.98 8.85
CA ARG A 64 4.52 -3.77 7.72
C ARG A 64 5.22 -5.11 7.67
N ASP A 65 4.43 -6.12 7.32
CA ASP A 65 4.90 -7.48 7.14
C ASP A 65 4.41 -8.00 5.78
N TYR A 66 5.35 -8.33 4.90
CA TYR A 66 5.08 -8.72 3.52
C TYR A 66 5.33 -10.21 3.33
N HIS A 67 4.27 -10.96 3.16
CA HIS A 67 4.31 -12.41 2.98
C HIS A 67 4.11 -12.80 1.53
N ARG A 68 4.99 -13.67 1.01
CA ARG A 68 4.77 -14.33 -0.29
C ARG A 68 3.61 -15.32 -0.21
N ASP A 69 3.54 -16.04 0.90
CA ASP A 69 2.44 -16.92 1.27
C ASP A 69 1.90 -16.53 2.65
N PRO A 70 0.77 -15.82 2.72
CA PRO A 70 0.18 -15.40 3.99
C PRO A 70 -0.25 -16.57 4.90
N SER A 71 -0.49 -17.76 4.32
CA SER A 71 -0.92 -18.95 5.08
C SER A 71 0.25 -19.68 5.75
N ALA A 72 1.44 -19.61 5.18
CA ALA A 72 2.64 -20.32 5.66
C ALA A 72 3.65 -19.40 6.38
N GLY A 73 3.49 -18.08 6.25
CA GLY A 73 4.43 -17.11 6.82
C GLY A 73 4.25 -16.93 8.33
N ARG A 74 5.37 -16.83 9.06
CA ARG A 74 5.33 -16.30 10.44
C ARG A 74 5.18 -14.79 10.38
N ARG A 75 4.23 -14.25 11.11
CA ARG A 75 4.09 -12.81 11.32
C ARG A 75 5.19 -12.31 12.24
N VAL A 76 5.58 -11.05 12.07
CA VAL A 76 6.49 -10.38 12.99
C VAL A 76 5.66 -9.92 14.19
N ASP A 77 6.05 -10.35 15.39
CA ASP A 77 5.50 -9.84 16.63
C ASP A 77 6.29 -8.60 17.03
N TRP A 78 5.60 -7.48 17.20
CA TRP A 78 6.19 -6.20 17.54
C TRP A 78 5.88 -5.86 18.99
N ASP A 79 6.94 -5.69 19.80
CA ASP A 79 6.87 -5.12 21.13
C ASP A 79 7.43 -3.70 21.11
N ILE A 80 6.74 -2.75 21.74
CA ILE A 80 7.16 -1.36 21.85
C ILE A 80 7.28 -1.02 23.33
N GLU A 81 8.47 -0.60 23.73
CA GLU A 81 8.77 -0.14 25.10
C GLU A 81 9.20 1.32 25.09
N VAL A 82 8.63 2.12 25.98
CA VAL A 82 9.08 3.49 26.22
C VAL A 82 10.21 3.44 27.24
N ILE A 83 11.43 3.77 26.80
CA ILE A 83 12.63 3.69 27.63
C ILE A 83 12.78 4.95 28.50
N ASP A 84 12.45 6.13 27.95
CA ASP A 84 12.50 7.39 28.66
C ASP A 84 11.10 8.03 28.69
N HIS A 85 10.58 8.23 29.89
CA HIS A 85 9.28 8.84 30.13
C HIS A 85 9.35 10.35 30.34
N ALA A 86 10.56 10.94 30.32
CA ALA A 86 10.74 12.38 30.52
C ALA A 86 10.17 13.15 29.31
N GLY A 87 9.32 14.11 29.58
CA GLY A 87 8.74 14.94 28.51
C GLY A 87 7.58 14.33 27.74
N LEU A 88 7.12 13.13 28.10
CA LEU A 88 5.90 12.59 27.50
C LEU A 88 4.71 13.51 27.80
N PRO A 89 3.85 13.79 26.81
CA PRO A 89 2.62 14.53 27.05
C PRO A 89 1.74 13.78 28.06
N ALA A 90 1.04 14.52 28.89
CA ALA A 90 0.02 13.94 29.76
C ALA A 90 -1.02 13.18 28.93
N ALA A 91 -1.51 12.06 29.47
CA ALA A 91 -2.60 11.36 28.82
C ALA A 91 -3.78 12.32 28.58
N PRO A 92 -4.43 12.23 27.38
CA PRO A 92 -5.61 13.06 27.12
C PRO A 92 -6.65 12.86 28.24
N ASP A 93 -7.18 13.95 28.77
CA ASP A 93 -8.30 13.92 29.70
C ASP A 93 -9.63 13.78 28.92
N ASN A 94 -10.73 13.56 29.67
CA ASN A 94 -12.07 13.52 29.11
C ASN A 94 -12.80 14.86 29.14
N SER A 95 -12.06 15.97 29.19
CA SER A 95 -12.67 17.30 29.13
C SER A 95 -13.33 17.54 27.77
N ASP A 96 -14.33 18.41 27.74
CA ASP A 96 -15.00 18.81 26.49
C ASP A 96 -14.01 19.36 25.47
N GLY A 97 -12.95 20.02 25.92
CA GLY A 97 -11.87 20.52 25.08
C GLY A 97 -11.10 19.40 24.39
N SER A 98 -10.68 18.38 25.15
CA SER A 98 -9.96 17.20 24.63
C SER A 98 -10.82 16.37 23.68
N VAL A 99 -12.08 16.14 24.04
CA VAL A 99 -13.04 15.42 23.17
C VAL A 99 -13.26 16.18 21.86
N ALA A 100 -13.47 17.49 21.93
CA ALA A 100 -13.66 18.33 20.74
C ALA A 100 -12.40 18.35 19.84
N ALA A 101 -11.21 18.34 20.42
CA ALA A 101 -9.95 18.23 19.65
C ALA A 101 -9.84 16.88 18.94
N ALA A 102 -10.10 15.77 19.64
CA ALA A 102 -10.09 14.44 19.06
C ALA A 102 -11.12 14.28 17.93
N LEU A 103 -12.32 14.81 18.08
CA LEU A 103 -13.34 14.79 17.03
C LEU A 103 -12.91 15.60 15.79
N ARG A 104 -12.29 16.77 15.98
CA ARG A 104 -11.75 17.56 14.86
C ARG A 104 -10.64 16.82 14.13
N ALA A 105 -9.74 16.16 14.84
CA ALA A 105 -8.68 15.34 14.27
C ALA A 105 -9.26 14.17 13.47
N ALA A 106 -10.23 13.43 14.01
CA ALA A 106 -10.91 12.34 13.33
C ALA A 106 -11.63 12.81 12.06
N LEU A 107 -12.33 13.95 12.10
CA LEU A 107 -12.99 14.52 10.93
C LEU A 107 -11.98 14.96 9.85
N ARG A 108 -10.81 15.46 10.23
CA ARG A 108 -9.74 15.80 9.27
C ARG A 108 -9.24 14.55 8.57
N GLY A 109 -8.88 13.49 9.29
CA GLY A 109 -8.46 12.23 8.71
C GLY A 109 -9.50 11.61 7.77
N ALA A 110 -10.78 11.67 8.14
CA ALA A 110 -11.87 11.25 7.28
C ALA A 110 -11.97 12.08 5.99
N ARG A 111 -11.81 13.40 6.07
CA ARG A 111 -11.79 14.28 4.89
C ARG A 111 -10.61 13.98 3.97
N ASP A 112 -9.42 13.76 4.51
CA ASP A 112 -8.23 13.41 3.74
C ASP A 112 -8.44 12.06 3.02
N THR A 113 -9.02 11.07 3.70
CA THR A 113 -9.39 9.79 3.09
C THR A 113 -10.39 9.97 1.95
N LEU A 114 -11.45 10.73 2.19
CA LEU A 114 -12.51 10.95 1.19
C LEU A 114 -12.05 11.81 0.01
N ALA A 115 -11.04 12.66 0.19
CA ALA A 115 -10.50 13.48 -0.88
C ALA A 115 -9.76 12.67 -1.96
N ILE A 116 -9.29 11.47 -1.64
CA ILE A 116 -8.55 10.62 -2.58
C ILE A 116 -9.48 9.86 -3.50
N ALA A 117 -10.59 9.33 -2.97
CA ALA A 117 -11.50 8.50 -3.75
C ALA A 117 -11.95 9.16 -5.06
N PRO A 118 -12.41 10.43 -5.09
CA PRO A 118 -12.73 11.10 -6.34
C PRO A 118 -11.55 11.29 -7.28
N LEU A 119 -10.33 11.41 -6.73
CA LEU A 119 -9.13 11.59 -7.53
C LEU A 119 -8.78 10.37 -8.37
N VAL A 120 -9.19 9.19 -7.96
CA VAL A 120 -8.85 7.92 -8.62
C VAL A 120 -10.06 7.34 -9.36
N LEU A 121 -11.30 7.60 -8.88
CA LEU A 121 -12.51 7.04 -9.45
C LEU A 121 -13.10 7.84 -10.63
N GLN A 122 -12.77 9.12 -10.77
CA GLN A 122 -13.29 9.95 -11.85
C GLN A 122 -12.41 9.85 -13.09
N GLU A 123 -13.03 9.69 -14.25
CA GLU A 123 -12.34 9.88 -15.53
C GLU A 123 -11.84 11.32 -15.65
N ARG A 124 -10.61 11.47 -16.14
CA ARG A 124 -9.94 12.75 -16.21
C ARG A 124 -9.31 12.99 -17.57
N THR A 125 -9.30 14.25 -17.97
CA THR A 125 -8.53 14.70 -19.11
C THR A 125 -7.04 14.81 -18.76
N PRO A 126 -6.13 14.75 -19.74
CA PRO A 126 -4.70 14.94 -19.50
C PRO A 126 -4.35 16.24 -18.75
N ALA A 127 -5.15 17.30 -18.92
CA ALA A 127 -4.96 18.58 -18.26
C ALA A 127 -5.31 18.58 -16.77
N GLU A 128 -6.12 17.60 -16.33
CA GLU A 128 -6.58 17.46 -14.94
C GLU A 128 -5.74 16.45 -14.15
N LEU A 129 -4.77 15.80 -14.79
CA LEU A 129 -3.97 14.76 -14.17
C LEU A 129 -2.70 15.32 -13.55
N ALA A 130 -2.43 14.89 -12.32
CA ALA A 130 -1.08 14.90 -11.77
C ALA A 130 -0.36 13.59 -12.15
N ASP A 131 0.95 13.57 -11.98
CA ASP A 131 1.76 12.36 -12.19
C ASP A 131 1.23 11.18 -11.38
N GLY A 132 1.18 10.01 -11.99
CA GLY A 132 0.75 8.76 -11.35
C GLY A 132 -0.76 8.54 -11.26
N GLN A 133 -1.58 9.35 -11.92
CA GLN A 133 -3.02 9.17 -11.99
C GLN A 133 -3.47 8.52 -13.31
N SER A 134 -4.56 7.74 -13.25
CA SER A 134 -5.15 7.11 -14.43
C SER A 134 -5.98 8.10 -15.25
N LEU A 135 -5.98 7.93 -16.56
CA LEU A 135 -6.77 8.72 -17.51
C LEU A 135 -8.25 8.30 -17.53
N SER A 136 -8.53 7.02 -17.34
CA SER A 136 -9.88 6.45 -17.44
C SER A 136 -10.01 5.21 -16.57
N HIS A 137 -11.24 4.75 -16.39
CA HIS A 137 -11.50 3.45 -15.76
C HIS A 137 -10.89 2.30 -16.58
N ASN A 138 -10.57 1.22 -15.89
CA ASN A 138 -9.99 0.00 -16.45
C ASN A 138 -8.60 0.20 -17.09
N VAL A 139 -7.92 1.30 -16.75
CA VAL A 139 -6.56 1.62 -17.18
C VAL A 139 -5.71 1.89 -15.94
N LEU A 140 -4.50 1.33 -15.92
CA LEU A 140 -3.49 1.66 -14.93
C LEU A 140 -2.71 2.90 -15.38
N ALA A 141 -2.39 3.79 -14.46
CA ALA A 141 -1.50 4.92 -14.72
C ALA A 141 -0.07 4.41 -15.00
N PRO A 142 0.79 5.19 -15.67
CA PRO A 142 2.20 4.85 -15.77
C PRO A 142 2.84 4.61 -14.41
N PRO A 143 3.75 3.63 -14.27
CA PRO A 143 4.49 3.41 -13.03
C PRO A 143 5.26 4.66 -12.58
N TYR A 144 5.25 4.93 -11.27
CA TYR A 144 5.90 6.10 -10.70
C TYR A 144 6.49 5.83 -9.31
N ARG A 145 7.47 6.64 -8.90
CA ARG A 145 7.99 6.69 -7.52
C ARG A 145 7.51 7.98 -6.87
N THR A 146 7.21 7.92 -5.59
CA THR A 146 6.76 9.11 -4.82
C THR A 146 7.89 10.12 -4.57
N GLY A 147 9.15 9.76 -4.88
CA GLY A 147 10.29 10.62 -4.57
C GLY A 147 10.48 10.82 -3.07
N GLY A 148 10.94 12.01 -2.68
CA GLY A 148 11.12 12.37 -1.26
C GLY A 148 9.83 12.84 -0.57
N ALA A 149 8.79 13.14 -1.32
CA ALA A 149 7.48 13.49 -0.78
C ALA A 149 6.67 12.21 -0.55
N THR A 150 6.00 12.14 0.60
CA THR A 150 5.08 11.06 0.91
C THR A 150 3.66 11.59 0.76
N TYR A 151 2.82 10.88 0.04
CA TYR A 151 1.39 11.11 0.10
C TYR A 151 0.74 10.01 0.92
N GLY A 152 0.19 10.39 2.07
CA GLY A 152 -0.32 9.42 3.02
C GLY A 152 0.79 8.48 3.51
N TYR A 153 0.45 7.22 3.63
CA TYR A 153 1.34 6.17 4.12
C TYR A 153 2.11 5.44 3.03
N SER A 154 2.48 6.13 1.95
CA SER A 154 3.26 5.52 0.87
C SER A 154 4.69 5.17 1.31
N MET A 155 5.31 4.21 0.59
CA MET A 155 6.68 3.75 0.83
C MET A 155 7.62 4.38 -0.20
N GLN A 156 8.76 4.90 0.25
CA GLN A 156 9.75 5.55 -0.63
C GLN A 156 10.41 4.58 -1.62
N ASP A 157 10.60 3.32 -1.21
CA ASP A 157 11.26 2.29 -2.01
C ASP A 157 10.29 1.45 -2.84
N ALA A 158 9.05 1.90 -2.96
CA ALA A 158 8.05 1.29 -3.82
C ALA A 158 7.86 2.09 -5.12
N VAL A 159 7.73 1.36 -6.22
CA VAL A 159 7.14 1.88 -7.44
C VAL A 159 5.65 1.57 -7.39
N TYR A 160 4.84 2.54 -7.68
CA TYR A 160 3.39 2.44 -7.71
C TYR A 160 2.86 2.48 -9.12
N CYS A 161 1.77 1.77 -9.37
CA CYS A 161 0.98 1.86 -10.58
C CYS A 161 -0.48 1.72 -10.17
N LEU A 162 -1.21 2.82 -10.17
CA LEU A 162 -2.56 2.91 -9.65
C LEU A 162 -3.57 3.09 -10.78
N GLY A 163 -4.80 2.70 -10.55
CA GLY A 163 -5.91 2.92 -11.47
C GLY A 163 -7.24 2.71 -10.78
N ALA A 164 -8.31 2.97 -11.51
CA ALA A 164 -9.66 2.63 -11.12
C ALA A 164 -10.22 1.56 -12.05
N PHE A 165 -11.05 0.68 -11.52
CA PHE A 165 -11.84 -0.24 -12.31
C PHE A 165 -13.32 0.15 -12.24
N ALA A 166 -14.02 -0.07 -13.35
CA ALA A 166 -15.48 -0.07 -13.43
C ALA A 166 -15.88 -1.20 -14.38
N LEU A 167 -16.60 -2.19 -13.87
CA LEU A 167 -16.92 -3.42 -14.61
C LEU A 167 -18.41 -3.72 -14.52
N GLU A 168 -19.00 -4.04 -15.66
CA GLU A 168 -20.33 -4.63 -15.71
C GLU A 168 -20.30 -6.11 -15.25
N PRO A 169 -21.44 -6.73 -14.91
CA PRO A 169 -21.48 -8.10 -14.41
C PRO A 169 -20.90 -9.16 -15.37
N ASP A 170 -20.93 -8.89 -16.67
CA ASP A 170 -20.45 -9.76 -17.74
C ASP A 170 -19.09 -9.36 -18.30
N GLU A 171 -18.41 -8.40 -17.66
CA GLU A 171 -17.09 -7.92 -18.06
C GLU A 171 -15.97 -8.48 -17.16
N ALA A 172 -14.82 -8.66 -17.78
CA ALA A 172 -13.56 -8.98 -17.15
C ALA A 172 -12.46 -8.03 -17.62
N LEU A 173 -11.68 -7.49 -16.69
CA LEU A 173 -10.48 -6.72 -16.97
C LEU A 173 -9.27 -7.65 -16.97
N VAL A 174 -8.58 -7.70 -18.09
CA VAL A 174 -7.34 -8.46 -18.25
C VAL A 174 -6.17 -7.50 -18.23
N ILE A 175 -5.22 -7.76 -17.35
CA ILE A 175 -3.98 -6.97 -17.18
C ILE A 175 -2.80 -7.86 -17.53
N ASN A 176 -1.94 -7.40 -18.45
CA ASN A 176 -0.70 -8.08 -18.79
C ASN A 176 0.49 -7.17 -18.43
N LEU A 177 1.49 -7.75 -17.79
CA LEU A 177 2.64 -7.03 -17.31
C LEU A 177 3.89 -7.89 -17.22
N THR A 178 5.04 -7.23 -17.29
CA THR A 178 6.36 -7.78 -16.95
C THR A 178 6.81 -7.22 -15.59
N HIS A 179 7.70 -7.92 -14.91
CA HIS A 179 8.24 -7.48 -13.65
C HIS A 179 9.73 -7.21 -13.76
N PRO A 180 10.22 -6.04 -13.33
CA PRO A 180 11.65 -5.85 -13.12
C PRO A 180 12.13 -6.72 -11.95
N ALA A 181 13.42 -6.92 -11.83
CA ALA A 181 14.01 -7.49 -10.63
C ALA A 181 13.61 -6.65 -9.42
N CYS A 182 12.95 -7.26 -8.44
CA CYS A 182 12.47 -6.61 -7.21
C CYS A 182 12.43 -7.60 -6.05
N ARG A 183 12.41 -7.10 -4.83
CA ARG A 183 12.35 -7.98 -3.64
C ARG A 183 10.94 -8.57 -3.44
N PHE A 184 9.93 -7.77 -3.71
CA PHE A 184 8.52 -8.15 -3.56
C PHE A 184 7.67 -7.28 -4.47
N TRP A 185 6.59 -7.85 -5.00
CA TRP A 185 5.53 -7.10 -5.64
C TRP A 185 4.17 -7.64 -5.20
N ASN A 186 3.18 -6.77 -5.21
CA ASN A 186 1.79 -7.14 -5.02
C ASN A 186 0.86 -6.27 -5.86
N PHE A 187 -0.28 -6.85 -6.15
CA PHE A 187 -1.44 -6.18 -6.73
C PHE A 187 -2.64 -6.40 -5.82
N THR A 188 -3.40 -5.34 -5.54
CA THR A 188 -4.53 -5.39 -4.61
C THR A 188 -5.69 -4.58 -5.15
N LEU A 189 -6.89 -5.12 -5.01
CA LEU A 189 -8.14 -4.40 -5.25
C LEU A 189 -8.61 -3.74 -3.96
N TRP A 190 -9.03 -2.48 -4.07
CA TRP A 190 -9.62 -1.71 -2.99
C TRP A 190 -11.00 -1.20 -3.40
N ASN A 191 -11.85 -1.01 -2.42
CA ASN A 191 -13.07 -0.26 -2.61
C ASN A 191 -12.78 1.25 -2.74
N GLN A 192 -13.83 2.05 -2.99
CA GLN A 192 -13.74 3.50 -3.12
C GLN A 192 -13.19 4.23 -1.89
N PHE A 193 -13.12 3.57 -0.73
CA PHE A 193 -12.57 4.13 0.51
C PHE A 193 -11.13 3.66 0.79
N MET A 194 -10.46 3.07 -0.21
CA MET A 194 -9.11 2.51 -0.09
C MET A 194 -9.00 1.36 0.93
N SER A 195 -10.11 0.75 1.29
CA SER A 195 -10.13 -0.47 2.07
C SER A 195 -10.00 -1.66 1.13
N ALA A 196 -9.16 -2.64 1.49
CA ALA A 196 -9.04 -3.86 0.69
C ALA A 196 -10.41 -4.54 0.56
N VAL A 197 -10.77 -4.94 -0.65
CA VAL A 197 -11.93 -5.79 -0.87
C VAL A 197 -11.67 -7.09 -0.11
N GLU A 198 -12.63 -7.52 0.67
CA GLU A 198 -12.55 -8.63 1.63
C GLU A 198 -11.55 -9.74 1.26
N THR A 199 -10.48 -9.90 2.08
CA THR A 199 -9.36 -10.81 1.76
C THR A 199 -9.52 -12.21 2.36
N GLU A 200 -10.39 -12.37 3.36
CA GLU A 200 -10.53 -13.63 4.10
C GLU A 200 -11.25 -14.71 3.28
N TYR A 201 -12.25 -14.31 2.50
CA TYR A 201 -13.09 -15.23 1.73
C TYR A 201 -13.06 -14.97 0.22
N SER A 202 -12.23 -14.06 -0.23
CA SER A 202 -12.11 -13.73 -1.65
C SER A 202 -10.68 -13.45 -2.08
N ARG A 203 -10.43 -13.73 -3.33
CA ARG A 203 -9.16 -13.44 -3.96
C ARG A 203 -9.18 -12.03 -4.53
N SER A 204 -8.93 -11.03 -3.69
CA SER A 204 -8.87 -9.61 -4.07
C SER A 204 -7.45 -9.05 -4.18
N GLY A 205 -6.44 -9.91 -4.03
CA GLY A 205 -5.04 -9.55 -4.18
C GLY A 205 -4.17 -10.73 -4.60
N ILE A 206 -3.05 -10.41 -5.21
CA ILE A 206 -2.04 -11.37 -5.69
C ILE A 206 -0.64 -10.79 -5.49
N ASN A 207 0.35 -11.61 -5.31
CA ASN A 207 1.74 -11.18 -5.13
C ASN A 207 2.74 -12.14 -5.81
N CYS A 208 4.02 -11.80 -5.74
CA CYS A 208 5.11 -12.59 -6.35
C CYS A 208 5.26 -14.02 -5.83
N GLY A 209 4.58 -14.40 -4.75
CA GLY A 209 4.59 -15.77 -4.21
C GLY A 209 3.35 -16.58 -4.60
N SER A 210 2.27 -15.92 -5.00
CA SER A 210 0.99 -16.56 -5.35
C SER A 210 0.63 -16.48 -6.82
N ALA A 211 1.26 -15.58 -7.58
CA ALA A 211 1.05 -15.46 -9.02
C ALA A 211 1.72 -16.59 -9.78
N ILE A 212 1.04 -17.10 -10.80
CA ILE A 212 1.59 -18.06 -11.75
C ILE A 212 1.99 -17.29 -13.02
N PRO A 213 3.28 -17.25 -13.37
CA PRO A 213 3.75 -16.55 -14.56
C PRO A 213 3.34 -17.27 -15.85
N ASN A 214 3.27 -16.52 -16.93
CA ASN A 214 3.20 -17.04 -18.30
C ASN A 214 4.53 -17.69 -18.70
N SER A 215 4.54 -18.43 -19.80
CA SER A 215 5.74 -19.12 -20.31
C SER A 215 6.90 -18.18 -20.66
N ASP A 216 6.62 -16.93 -21.00
CA ASP A 216 7.59 -15.86 -21.29
C ASP A 216 8.04 -15.08 -20.03
N GLY A 217 7.56 -15.46 -18.84
CA GLY A 217 7.86 -14.80 -17.57
C GLY A 217 6.99 -13.57 -17.26
N SER A 218 6.12 -13.15 -18.17
CA SER A 218 5.11 -12.13 -17.89
C SER A 218 4.03 -12.66 -16.94
N THR A 219 3.14 -11.78 -16.48
CA THR A 219 2.00 -12.17 -15.65
C THR A 219 0.71 -11.62 -16.25
N THR A 220 -0.29 -12.48 -16.39
CA THR A 220 -1.66 -12.09 -16.73
C THR A 220 -2.50 -12.14 -15.46
N ILE A 221 -3.21 -11.07 -15.15
CA ILE A 221 -4.19 -10.98 -14.05
C ILE A 221 -5.58 -10.78 -14.68
N VAL A 222 -6.57 -11.50 -14.19
CA VAL A 222 -7.95 -11.41 -14.68
C VAL A 222 -8.83 -10.97 -13.52
N ILE A 223 -9.53 -9.84 -13.69
CA ILE A 223 -10.40 -9.24 -12.67
C ILE A 223 -11.84 -9.27 -13.17
N ALA A 224 -12.75 -9.78 -12.38
CA ALA A 224 -14.18 -9.75 -12.68
C ALA A 224 -14.99 -9.59 -11.39
N ARG A 225 -16.29 -9.31 -11.48
CA ARG A 225 -17.14 -9.23 -10.30
C ARG A 225 -17.18 -10.54 -9.54
N GLN A 226 -17.25 -11.66 -10.23
CA GLN A 226 -17.15 -13.00 -9.66
C GLN A 226 -15.79 -13.62 -9.98
N LEU A 227 -15.34 -14.55 -9.13
CA LEU A 227 -14.06 -15.22 -9.36
C LEU A 227 -14.15 -16.15 -10.58
N LEU A 228 -13.28 -15.93 -11.57
CA LEU A 228 -13.18 -16.75 -12.77
C LEU A 228 -12.20 -17.92 -12.59
N GLU A 229 -12.29 -18.89 -13.51
CA GLU A 229 -11.39 -20.05 -13.55
C GLU A 229 -10.05 -19.70 -14.25
N HIS A 230 -9.30 -18.78 -13.65
CA HIS A 230 -7.94 -18.46 -14.09
C HIS A 230 -7.00 -18.48 -12.87
N PRO A 231 -5.75 -19.00 -12.98
CA PRO A 231 -4.83 -19.09 -11.85
C PRO A 231 -4.59 -17.78 -11.12
N ASN A 232 -4.54 -16.68 -11.87
CA ASN A 232 -4.37 -15.32 -11.35
C ASN A 232 -5.67 -14.52 -11.38
N ALA A 233 -6.82 -15.17 -11.25
CA ALA A 233 -8.10 -14.47 -11.17
C ALA A 233 -8.26 -13.76 -9.83
N LEU A 234 -8.86 -12.57 -9.87
CA LEU A 234 -9.27 -11.79 -8.72
C LEU A 234 -10.76 -11.44 -8.83
N SER A 235 -11.43 -11.38 -7.70
CA SER A 235 -12.84 -10.98 -7.63
C SER A 235 -12.98 -9.61 -6.99
N THR A 236 -13.81 -8.74 -7.56
CA THR A 236 -14.21 -7.50 -6.93
C THR A 236 -15.30 -7.68 -5.87
N LYS A 237 -15.75 -8.92 -5.62
CA LYS A 237 -16.87 -9.21 -4.71
C LYS A 237 -18.12 -8.42 -5.03
N ASP A 238 -18.44 -8.38 -6.31
CA ASP A 238 -19.59 -7.68 -6.87
C ASP A 238 -19.55 -6.14 -6.74
N HIS A 239 -18.42 -5.57 -6.30
CA HIS A 239 -18.22 -4.14 -6.44
C HIS A 239 -18.12 -3.79 -7.93
N ALA A 240 -18.98 -2.88 -8.37
CA ALA A 240 -18.95 -2.39 -9.75
C ALA A 240 -17.71 -1.53 -10.03
N GLU A 241 -17.28 -0.78 -9.01
CA GLU A 241 -16.20 0.19 -9.10
C GLU A 241 -15.26 0.05 -7.92
N GLY A 242 -14.01 0.43 -8.12
CA GLY A 242 -13.00 0.46 -7.08
C GLY A 242 -11.63 0.83 -7.61
N LEU A 243 -10.62 0.57 -6.81
CA LEU A 243 -9.24 0.95 -7.07
C LEU A 243 -8.36 -0.28 -7.31
N MET A 244 -7.37 -0.08 -8.16
CA MET A 244 -6.31 -1.03 -8.46
C MET A 244 -4.99 -0.45 -7.96
N ALA A 245 -4.24 -1.21 -7.15
CA ALA A 245 -2.96 -0.77 -6.64
C ALA A 245 -1.88 -1.83 -6.90
N PHE A 246 -1.00 -1.54 -7.83
CA PHE A 246 0.21 -2.31 -8.07
C PHE A 246 1.40 -1.68 -7.36
N ARG A 247 2.26 -2.49 -6.74
CA ARG A 247 3.47 -2.04 -6.04
C ARG A 247 4.62 -3.00 -6.27
N TRP A 248 5.80 -2.45 -6.61
CA TRP A 248 7.07 -3.18 -6.67
C TRP A 248 8.02 -2.57 -5.66
N PHE A 249 8.49 -3.36 -4.72
CA PHE A 249 9.39 -2.93 -3.66
C PHE A 249 10.84 -3.25 -4.04
N PHE A 250 11.71 -2.25 -3.92
CA PHE A 250 13.12 -2.34 -4.33
C PHE A 250 13.27 -2.79 -5.79
N ALA A 251 12.47 -2.23 -6.66
CA ALA A 251 12.59 -2.48 -8.09
C ALA A 251 13.91 -1.89 -8.61
N ALA A 252 14.71 -2.71 -9.30
CA ALA A 252 15.98 -2.29 -9.88
C ALA A 252 15.78 -1.23 -10.99
N ASP A 253 14.72 -1.42 -11.79
CA ASP A 253 14.35 -0.53 -12.88
C ASP A 253 12.88 -0.11 -12.73
N MET A 254 12.46 0.91 -13.48
CA MET A 254 11.05 1.23 -13.61
C MET A 254 10.35 0.12 -14.38
N PRO A 255 9.24 -0.42 -13.85
CA PRO A 255 8.43 -1.39 -14.59
C PRO A 255 7.93 -0.81 -15.91
N GLU A 256 7.73 -1.67 -16.89
CA GLU A 256 6.97 -1.30 -18.08
C GLU A 256 5.52 -0.98 -17.70
N HIS A 257 4.89 -0.11 -18.47
CA HIS A 257 3.49 0.24 -18.24
C HIS A 257 2.61 -0.99 -18.54
N PRO A 258 1.85 -1.50 -17.56
CA PRO A 258 0.97 -2.65 -17.78
C PRO A 258 -0.08 -2.35 -18.86
N SER A 259 -0.36 -3.31 -19.72
CA SER A 259 -1.46 -3.21 -20.66
C SER A 259 -2.75 -3.75 -20.04
N THR A 260 -3.88 -3.12 -20.40
CA THR A 260 -5.21 -3.48 -19.90
C THR A 260 -6.18 -3.64 -21.05
N THR A 261 -7.10 -4.60 -20.92
CA THR A 261 -8.17 -4.84 -21.90
C THR A 261 -9.41 -5.33 -21.18
N VAL A 262 -10.56 -4.73 -21.48
CA VAL A 262 -11.88 -5.25 -21.02
C VAL A 262 -12.40 -6.21 -22.06
N LEU A 263 -12.80 -7.39 -21.62
CA LEU A 263 -13.40 -8.46 -22.42
C LEU A 263 -14.72 -8.90 -21.79
N SER A 264 -15.57 -9.60 -22.55
CA SER A 264 -16.65 -10.34 -21.90
C SER A 264 -16.07 -11.48 -21.04
N VAL A 265 -16.75 -11.85 -19.98
CA VAL A 265 -16.36 -12.96 -19.09
C VAL A 265 -16.13 -14.25 -19.88
N ASP A 266 -16.91 -14.49 -20.93
CA ASP A 266 -16.76 -15.69 -21.79
C ASP A 266 -15.51 -15.68 -22.65
N GLN A 267 -14.96 -14.50 -22.96
CA GLN A 267 -13.74 -14.31 -23.74
C GLN A 267 -12.47 -14.19 -22.87
N ALA A 268 -12.64 -14.04 -21.56
CA ALA A 268 -11.53 -13.92 -20.65
C ALA A 268 -10.66 -15.19 -20.65
N PRO A 269 -9.31 -15.07 -20.55
CA PRO A 269 -8.43 -16.23 -20.52
C PRO A 269 -8.74 -17.10 -19.29
N ARG A 270 -8.65 -18.43 -19.48
CA ARG A 270 -8.88 -19.44 -18.43
C ARG A 270 -7.57 -20.06 -17.94
N THR A 271 -6.48 -19.88 -18.67
CA THR A 271 -5.15 -20.42 -18.36
C THR A 271 -4.08 -19.37 -18.56
N VAL A 272 -2.93 -19.54 -17.91
CA VAL A 272 -1.70 -18.81 -18.25
C VAL A 272 -1.21 -19.24 -19.65
N SER A 273 -0.59 -18.35 -20.38
CA SER A 273 -0.07 -18.58 -21.74
C SER A 273 1.37 -19.12 -21.75
#